data_18c830ce9ce49d65e5363400b8b2ca56
#
_entry.id   18c830ce9ce49d65e5363400b8b2ca56
#
_cell.length_a   1.000
_cell.length_b   1.000
_cell.length_c   1.000
_cell.angle_alpha   90.00
_cell.angle_beta   90.00
_cell.angle_gamma   90.00
#
_symmetry.space_group_name_H-M   'P 1'
#
loop_
_entity.id
_entity.type
_entity.pdbx_description
1 polymer ?
#
loop_
_entity_poly.entity_id
_entity_poly.type
_entity_poly.pdbx_seq_one_letter_code
_entity_poly.pdbx_strand_id
1 'polypeptide(L)' 'MRLVVNGDEQEVADGATVLGLLEQLGLGPKWVVVERNGEPVERRDVATTALADGDRIELVRAVAGG' A
#
# COMPACT_ATOMS: atom_id res chain seq x y z
N MET A 1 5.37 -13.08 0.75
CA MET A 1 4.08 -13.13 0.03
C MET A 1 4.12 -12.21 -1.17
N ARG A 2 3.26 -12.44 -2.12
CA ARG A 2 3.25 -11.70 -3.37
C ARG A 2 1.99 -10.86 -3.48
N LEU A 3 2.18 -9.60 -3.86
CA LEU A 3 1.10 -8.63 -4.06
C LEU A 3 1.12 -8.16 -5.51
N VAL A 4 0.02 -7.57 -5.94
CA VAL A 4 -0.03 -6.85 -7.21
C VAL A 4 -0.21 -5.37 -6.87
N VAL A 5 0.80 -4.56 -7.16
CA VAL A 5 0.81 -3.13 -6.83
C VAL A 5 0.82 -2.33 -8.13
N ASN A 6 -0.27 -1.60 -8.36
CA ASN A 6 -0.46 -0.85 -9.61
C ASN A 6 -0.22 -1.73 -10.85
N GLY A 7 -0.67 -2.98 -10.78
CA GLY A 7 -0.52 -3.92 -11.88
C GLY A 7 0.78 -4.71 -11.92
N ASP A 8 1.75 -4.39 -11.05
CA ASP A 8 3.05 -5.06 -11.02
C ASP A 8 3.17 -5.95 -9.79
N GLU A 9 3.79 -7.12 -9.95
CA GLU A 9 4.02 -8.02 -8.83
C GLU A 9 5.12 -7.48 -7.93
N GLN A 10 4.89 -7.58 -6.61
CA GLN A 10 5.83 -7.18 -5.58
C GLN A 10 5.92 -8.28 -4.52
N GLU A 11 7.15 -8.58 -4.11
CA GLU A 11 7.38 -9.48 -2.98
C GLU A 11 7.51 -8.68 -1.70
N VAL A 12 6.82 -9.10 -0.67
CA VAL A 12 6.94 -8.50 0.66
C VAL A 12 7.01 -9.61 1.70
N ALA A 13 7.54 -9.29 2.86
CA ALA A 13 7.63 -10.24 3.96
C ALA A 13 6.23 -10.65 4.41
N ASP A 14 6.09 -11.90 4.84
CA ASP A 14 4.84 -12.36 5.46
C ASP A 14 4.57 -11.53 6.70
N GLY A 15 3.32 -11.14 6.85
CA GLY A 15 2.93 -10.28 7.98
C GLY A 15 3.16 -8.79 7.75
N ALA A 16 3.62 -8.39 6.56
CA ALA A 16 3.79 -6.98 6.25
C ALA A 16 2.46 -6.23 6.30
N THR A 17 2.53 -4.97 6.70
CA THR A 17 1.38 -4.07 6.69
C THR A 17 1.44 -3.16 5.47
N VAL A 18 0.37 -2.41 5.24
CA VAL A 18 0.37 -1.39 4.19
C VAL A 18 1.53 -0.42 4.39
N LEU A 19 1.77 0.02 5.63
CA LEU A 19 2.89 0.92 5.91
C LEU A 19 4.22 0.27 5.53
N GLY A 20 4.40 -1.00 5.86
CA GLY A 20 5.62 -1.74 5.50
C GLY A 20 5.84 -1.76 4.00
N LEU A 21 4.78 -1.95 3.20
CA LEU A 21 4.87 -1.89 1.75
C LEU A 21 5.29 -0.50 1.29
N LEU A 22 4.68 0.55 1.83
CA LEU A 22 5.03 1.92 1.46
C LEU A 22 6.49 2.22 1.77
N GLU A 23 6.98 1.77 2.92
CA GLU A 23 8.38 1.95 3.29
C GLU A 23 9.32 1.23 2.33
N GLN A 24 8.96 0.02 1.94
CA GLN A 24 9.74 -0.75 0.97
C GLN A 24 9.83 -0.01 -0.38
N LEU A 25 8.78 0.67 -0.77
CA LEU A 25 8.73 1.42 -2.02
C LEU A 25 9.29 2.85 -1.88
N GLY A 26 9.69 3.25 -0.69
CA GLY A 26 10.21 4.60 -0.45
C GLY A 26 9.14 5.69 -0.49
N LEU A 27 7.89 5.33 -0.20
CA LEU A 27 6.77 6.26 -0.27
C LEU A 27 6.32 6.68 1.13
N GLY A 28 6.17 7.97 1.34
CA GLY A 28 5.62 8.48 2.60
C GLY A 28 4.11 8.36 2.61
N PRO A 29 3.52 7.87 3.71
CA PRO A 29 2.07 7.64 3.76
C PRO A 29 1.24 8.92 3.62
N LYS A 30 1.81 10.07 3.91
CA LYS A 30 1.14 11.36 3.72
C LYS A 30 0.85 11.68 2.27
N TRP A 31 1.63 11.10 1.36
CA TRP A 31 1.64 11.51 -0.04
C TRP A 31 1.02 10.49 -0.97
N VAL A 32 0.36 9.49 -0.40
CA VAL A 32 -0.17 8.38 -1.16
C VAL A 32 -1.58 8.07 -0.71
N VAL A 33 -2.48 7.89 -1.67
CA VAL A 33 -3.80 7.33 -1.43
C VAL A 33 -3.71 5.85 -1.73
N VAL A 34 -4.15 5.02 -0.79
CA VAL A 34 -4.03 3.58 -0.88
C VAL A 34 -5.40 2.94 -1.01
N GLU A 35 -5.55 2.04 -1.98
CA GLU A 35 -6.70 1.14 -2.05
C GLU A 35 -6.21 -0.29 -1.96
N ARG A 36 -6.93 -1.11 -1.24
CA ARG A 36 -6.65 -2.53 -1.11
C ARG A 36 -7.88 -3.31 -1.55
N ASN A 37 -7.72 -4.09 -2.60
CA ASN A 37 -8.81 -4.89 -3.17
C ASN A 37 -10.07 -4.07 -3.45
N GLY A 38 -9.87 -2.85 -3.97
CA GLY A 38 -10.96 -1.96 -4.34
C GLY A 38 -11.51 -1.10 -3.21
N GLU A 39 -10.95 -1.21 -2.01
CA GLU A 39 -11.41 -0.44 -0.87
C GLU A 39 -10.33 0.51 -0.38
N PRO A 40 -10.68 1.75 -0.03
CA PRO A 40 -9.69 2.70 0.48
C PRO A 40 -9.16 2.28 1.84
N VAL A 41 -7.87 2.50 2.05
CA VAL A 41 -7.24 2.32 3.35
C VAL A 41 -6.94 3.71 3.90
N GLU A 42 -7.59 4.05 5.00
CA GLU A 42 -7.40 5.35 5.63
C GLU A 42 -5.97 5.51 6.11
N ARG A 43 -5.46 6.74 6.08
CA ARG A 43 -4.08 7.02 6.53
C ARG A 43 -3.81 6.48 7.92
N ARG A 44 -4.77 6.64 8.82
CA ARG A 44 -4.65 6.17 10.21
C ARG A 44 -4.55 4.65 10.34
N ASP A 45 -4.95 3.92 9.30
CA ASP A 45 -5.01 2.46 9.32
C ASP A 45 -3.84 1.80 8.61
N VAL A 46 -2.96 2.56 7.93
CA VAL A 46 -1.89 1.96 7.13
C VAL A 46 -0.91 1.15 7.97
N ALA A 47 -0.67 1.58 9.21
CA ALA A 47 0.28 0.89 10.09
C ALA A 47 -0.28 -0.41 10.65
N THR A 48 -1.58 -0.59 10.64
CA THR A 48 -2.24 -1.74 11.26
C THR A 48 -2.96 -2.64 10.27
N THR A 49 -3.08 -2.23 9.01
CA THR A 49 -3.73 -3.06 8.01
C THR A 49 -2.74 -4.09 7.48
N ALA A 50 -2.95 -5.34 7.86
CA ALA A 50 -2.10 -6.44 7.41
C ALA A 50 -2.45 -6.81 5.96
N LEU A 51 -1.41 -7.10 5.20
CA LEU A 51 -1.55 -7.55 3.81
C LEU A 51 -1.64 -9.06 3.76
N ALA A 52 -2.29 -9.57 2.74
CA ALA A 52 -2.41 -11.00 2.49
C ALA A 52 -1.88 -11.32 1.10
N ASP A 53 -1.40 -12.55 0.95
CA ASP A 53 -0.91 -13.01 -0.34
C ASP A 53 -1.98 -12.85 -1.41
N GLY A 54 -1.60 -12.29 -2.55
CA GLY A 54 -2.53 -12.05 -3.65
C GLY A 54 -3.29 -10.74 -3.57
N ASP A 55 -3.09 -9.94 -2.53
CA ASP A 55 -3.77 -8.65 -2.43
C ASP A 55 -3.42 -7.75 -3.63
N ARG A 56 -4.43 -7.02 -4.06
CA ARG A 56 -4.27 -6.02 -5.11
C ARG A 56 -4.26 -4.64 -4.45
N ILE A 57 -3.17 -3.93 -4.65
CA ILE A 57 -2.94 -2.62 -4.05
C ILE A 57 -2.85 -1.59 -5.17
N GLU A 58 -3.61 -0.52 -5.03
CA GLU A 58 -3.50 0.64 -5.91
C GLU A 58 -2.96 1.80 -5.09
N LEU A 59 -1.91 2.42 -5.60
CA LEU A 59 -1.28 3.58 -4.96
C LEU A 59 -1.36 4.76 -5.90
N VAL A 60 -1.95 5.84 -5.43
CA VAL A 60 -2.03 7.08 -6.20
C VAL A 60 -1.31 8.16 -5.41
N ARG A 61 -0.33 8.81 -6.03
CA ARG A 61 0.38 9.90 -5.37
C ARG A 61 -0.54 11.09 -5.25
N ALA A 62 -0.60 11.63 -4.04
CA ALA A 62 -1.27 12.90 -3.82
C ALA A 62 -0.39 14.00 -4.41
N VAL A 63 -0.99 14.83 -5.25
CA VAL A 63 -0.27 15.95 -5.82
C VAL A 63 -0.34 17.11 -4.84
N ALA A 64 0.83 17.51 -4.32
CA ALA A 64 0.88 18.62 -3.38
C ALA A 64 0.60 19.93 -4.10
N GLY A 65 -0.05 20.82 -3.41
CA GLY A 65 -0.17 22.18 -3.84
C GLY A 65 -1.17 22.41 -4.95
N GLY A 66 -2.08 21.58 -4.96
CA GLY A 66 -3.17 21.91 -5.86
C GLY A 66 -3.52 23.35 -5.65
#